data_35a26bde249a97466ff00d04234e4b3a
#
_entry.id   35a26bde249a97466ff00d04234e4b3a
#
_cell.length_a   1.000
_cell.length_b   1.000
_cell.length_c   1.000
_cell.angle_alpha   90.00
_cell.angle_beta   90.00
_cell.angle_gamma   90.00
#
_symmetry.space_group_name_H-M   'P 1'
#
loop_
_entity.id
_entity.type
_entity.pdbx_description
1 polymer ?
#
loop_
_entity_poly.entity_id
_entity_poly.type
_entity_poly.pdbx_seq_one_letter_code
_entity_poly.pdbx_strand_id
1 'polypeptide(L)'
;MIGRLNHVAIAVPDLAAGMKAYQNLLGASVSEPLPQPEHGVTVVFIALPNTKVELITPLGENSPIEGFLKRNPMGGIHHICYEVDDIIAARDYLKSEGVQVLGDGNPKIGAHGKPVLFLHPKDMLGTLIELEQA
;
A
#
# COMPACT_ATOMS: atom_id res chain seq x y z
N MET A 1 -0.72 18.55 -6.74
CA MET A 1 0.01 17.87 -5.67
C MET A 1 0.29 16.41 -6.02
N ILE A 2 -0.74 15.61 -6.25
CA ILE A 2 -0.53 14.21 -6.64
C ILE A 2 -0.15 14.10 -8.11
N GLY A 3 0.82 13.19 -8.37
CA GLY A 3 1.26 12.85 -9.71
C GLY A 3 0.69 11.52 -10.16
N ARG A 4 1.59 10.56 -10.42
CA ARG A 4 1.20 9.26 -10.93
C ARG A 4 0.51 8.39 -9.87
N LEU A 5 -0.37 7.51 -10.32
CA LEU A 5 -0.81 6.37 -9.51
C LEU A 5 0.38 5.39 -9.45
N ASN A 6 0.97 5.25 -8.26
CA ASN A 6 2.12 4.38 -8.08
C ASN A 6 1.70 2.92 -8.06
N HIS A 7 0.71 2.58 -7.21
CA HIS A 7 0.19 1.22 -7.14
C HIS A 7 -1.18 1.15 -6.48
N VAL A 8 -1.83 0.00 -6.67
CA VAL A 8 -2.98 -0.46 -5.90
C VAL A 8 -2.54 -1.67 -5.09
N ALA A 9 -2.72 -1.64 -3.77
CA ALA A 9 -2.36 -2.75 -2.90
C ALA A 9 -3.59 -3.58 -2.54
N ILE A 10 -3.47 -4.89 -2.74
CA ILE A 10 -4.50 -5.86 -2.42
C ILE A 10 -3.98 -6.75 -1.29
N ALA A 11 -4.71 -6.76 -0.17
CA ALA A 11 -4.40 -7.66 0.93
C ALA A 11 -4.96 -9.05 0.61
N VAL A 12 -4.14 -10.08 0.77
CA VAL A 12 -4.53 -11.46 0.49
C VAL A 12 -4.22 -12.35 1.70
N PRO A 13 -5.12 -13.28 2.06
CA PRO A 13 -4.88 -14.18 3.18
C PRO A 13 -3.80 -15.23 2.87
N ASP A 14 -3.64 -15.58 1.60
CA ASP A 14 -2.67 -16.58 1.12
C ASP A 14 -1.95 -16.01 -0.10
N LEU A 15 -0.68 -15.63 0.11
CA LEU A 15 0.11 -14.98 -0.93
C LEU A 15 0.35 -15.89 -2.13
N ALA A 16 0.61 -17.19 -1.89
CA ALA A 16 0.84 -18.14 -2.98
C ALA A 16 -0.40 -18.28 -3.87
N ALA A 17 -1.59 -18.33 -3.27
CA ALA A 17 -2.84 -18.36 -4.03
C ALA A 17 -3.07 -17.07 -4.83
N GLY A 18 -2.75 -15.92 -4.23
CA GLY A 18 -2.83 -14.62 -4.92
C GLY A 18 -1.89 -14.54 -6.10
N MET A 19 -0.64 -14.98 -5.93
CA MET A 19 0.35 -15.03 -7.01
C MET A 19 -0.13 -15.91 -8.16
N LYS A 20 -0.66 -17.11 -7.86
CA LYS A 20 -1.19 -18.02 -8.88
C LYS A 20 -2.36 -17.41 -9.65
N ALA A 21 -3.26 -16.72 -8.95
CA ALA A 21 -4.39 -16.08 -9.60
C ALA A 21 -3.93 -15.08 -10.66
N TYR A 22 -2.98 -14.21 -10.31
CA TYR A 22 -2.46 -13.23 -11.26
C TYR A 22 -1.65 -13.87 -12.38
N GLN A 23 -0.80 -14.87 -12.07
CA GLN A 23 -0.01 -15.57 -13.09
C GLN A 23 -0.85 -16.41 -14.03
N ASN A 24 -1.73 -17.26 -13.48
CA ASN A 24 -2.42 -18.29 -14.26
C ASN A 24 -3.75 -17.81 -14.84
N LEU A 25 -4.50 -16.98 -14.12
CA LEU A 25 -5.80 -16.51 -14.60
C LEU A 25 -5.67 -15.22 -15.39
N LEU A 26 -4.81 -14.31 -14.96
CA LEU A 26 -4.66 -12.99 -15.57
C LEU A 26 -3.41 -12.84 -16.44
N GLY A 27 -2.57 -13.86 -16.49
CA GLY A 27 -1.38 -13.87 -17.35
C GLY A 27 -0.31 -12.85 -16.99
N ALA A 28 -0.27 -12.40 -15.73
CA ALA A 28 0.68 -11.38 -15.29
C ALA A 28 2.04 -11.98 -14.91
N SER A 29 3.09 -11.16 -15.03
CA SER A 29 4.38 -11.45 -14.41
C SER A 29 4.36 -10.98 -12.96
N VAL A 30 4.73 -11.87 -12.04
CA VAL A 30 4.72 -11.61 -10.61
C VAL A 30 6.14 -11.72 -10.08
N SER A 31 6.57 -10.74 -9.28
CA SER A 31 7.90 -10.75 -8.66
C SER A 31 8.03 -11.84 -7.60
N GLU A 32 9.27 -12.08 -7.16
CA GLU A 32 9.51 -12.89 -5.97
C GLU A 32 8.96 -12.18 -4.72
N PRO A 33 8.50 -12.94 -3.71
CA PRO A 33 8.09 -12.35 -2.45
C PRO A 33 9.21 -11.57 -1.77
N LEU A 34 8.89 -10.38 -1.28
CA LEU A 34 9.81 -9.52 -0.56
C LEU A 34 9.29 -9.31 0.87
N PRO A 35 9.92 -9.94 1.88
CA PRO A 35 9.54 -9.68 3.26
C PRO A 35 9.89 -8.26 3.69
N GLN A 36 8.96 -7.62 4.40
CA GLN A 36 9.10 -6.29 4.98
C GLN A 36 8.80 -6.37 6.48
N PRO A 37 9.72 -6.93 7.30
CA PRO A 37 9.46 -7.16 8.73
C PRO A 37 9.09 -5.90 9.49
N GLU A 38 9.72 -4.77 9.16
CA GLU A 38 9.44 -3.47 9.80
C GLU A 38 8.04 -2.95 9.49
N HIS A 39 7.41 -3.42 8.42
CA HIS A 39 6.04 -3.07 8.05
C HIS A 39 5.03 -4.19 8.35
N GLY A 40 5.52 -5.34 8.81
CA GLY A 40 4.67 -6.48 9.18
C GLY A 40 3.96 -7.15 7.99
N VAL A 41 4.53 -7.06 6.79
CA VAL A 41 3.95 -7.64 5.58
C VAL A 41 5.01 -8.27 4.70
N THR A 42 4.57 -9.22 3.86
CA THR A 42 5.33 -9.71 2.70
C THR A 42 4.63 -9.20 1.46
N VAL A 43 5.39 -8.71 0.50
CA VAL A 43 4.88 -8.02 -0.69
C VAL A 43 5.33 -8.76 -1.95
N VAL A 44 4.47 -8.87 -2.95
CA VAL A 44 4.86 -9.14 -4.34
C VAL A 44 4.41 -7.99 -5.23
N PHE A 45 5.17 -7.74 -6.28
CA PHE A 45 4.90 -6.67 -7.23
C PHE A 45 4.47 -7.24 -8.57
N ILE A 46 3.45 -6.64 -9.15
CA ILE A 46 2.92 -6.98 -10.47
C ILE A 46 2.98 -5.70 -11.30
N ALA A 47 3.98 -5.62 -12.19
CA ALA A 47 4.14 -4.45 -13.06
C ALA A 47 3.15 -4.51 -14.21
N LEU A 48 2.41 -3.41 -14.41
CA LEU A 48 1.52 -3.22 -15.54
C LEU A 48 2.07 -2.07 -16.41
N PRO A 49 1.61 -1.93 -17.67
CA PRO A 49 2.10 -0.85 -18.53
C PRO A 49 1.91 0.56 -17.95
N ASN A 50 0.88 0.77 -17.12
CA ASN A 50 0.50 2.09 -16.61
C ASN A 50 0.66 2.26 -15.10
N THR A 51 0.83 1.18 -14.33
CA THR A 51 1.00 1.23 -12.87
C THR A 51 1.49 -0.12 -12.33
N LYS A 52 1.36 -0.34 -11.04
CA LYS A 52 1.66 -1.63 -10.38
C LYS A 52 0.48 -2.06 -9.52
N VAL A 53 0.35 -3.36 -9.34
CA VAL A 53 -0.44 -3.95 -8.27
C VAL A 53 0.52 -4.56 -7.27
N GLU A 54 0.26 -4.38 -5.98
CA GLU A 54 0.99 -5.06 -4.92
C GLU A 54 0.05 -6.01 -4.21
N LEU A 55 0.48 -7.27 -4.07
CA LEU A 55 -0.20 -8.21 -3.19
C LEU A 55 0.53 -8.20 -1.86
N ILE A 56 -0.19 -8.02 -0.77
CA ILE A 56 0.39 -7.99 0.58
C ILE A 56 -0.29 -9.02 1.46
N THR A 57 0.52 -9.70 2.29
CA THR A 57 0.03 -10.65 3.27
C THR A 57 0.71 -10.40 4.62
N PRO A 58 0.08 -10.76 5.77
CA PRO A 58 0.68 -10.52 7.07
C PRO A 58 2.01 -11.25 7.24
N LEU A 59 2.98 -10.57 7.87
CA LEU A 59 4.26 -11.14 8.26
C LEU A 59 4.46 -10.90 9.76
N GLY A 60 4.66 -11.99 10.52
CA GLY A 60 4.83 -11.92 11.96
C GLY A 60 3.51 -11.70 12.70
N GLU A 61 3.63 -11.45 14.00
CA GLU A 61 2.50 -11.19 14.89
C GLU A 61 2.12 -9.71 14.83
N ASN A 62 0.83 -9.43 15.04
CA ASN A 62 0.30 -8.06 15.10
C ASN A 62 0.54 -7.25 13.82
N SER A 63 0.43 -7.90 12.66
CA SER A 63 0.53 -7.21 11.38
C SER A 63 -0.55 -6.13 11.26
N PRO A 64 -0.21 -4.95 10.69
CA PRO A 64 -1.19 -3.88 10.51
C PRO A 64 -2.38 -4.25 9.62
N ILE A 65 -2.25 -5.29 8.78
CA ILE A 65 -3.34 -5.72 7.90
C ILE A 65 -4.18 -6.87 8.44
N GLU A 66 -3.87 -7.39 9.65
CA GLU A 66 -4.67 -8.48 10.26
C GLU A 66 -6.13 -8.08 10.45
N GLY A 67 -6.37 -6.89 10.97
CA GLY A 67 -7.73 -6.39 11.18
C GLY A 67 -8.52 -6.29 9.87
N PHE A 68 -7.87 -5.84 8.81
CA PHE A 68 -8.48 -5.77 7.48
C PHE A 68 -8.90 -7.17 7.01
N LEU A 69 -8.02 -8.16 7.13
CA LEU A 69 -8.32 -9.54 6.69
C LEU A 69 -9.36 -10.23 7.57
N LYS A 70 -9.47 -9.87 8.84
CA LYS A 70 -10.57 -10.35 9.68
C LYS A 70 -11.92 -9.86 9.19
N ARG A 71 -11.99 -8.59 8.75
CA ARG A 71 -13.21 -8.01 8.18
C ARG A 71 -13.45 -8.44 6.73
N ASN A 72 -12.39 -8.81 6.02
CA ASN A 72 -12.42 -9.19 4.60
C ASN A 72 -11.65 -10.51 4.42
N PRO A 73 -12.27 -11.66 4.82
CA PRO A 73 -11.54 -12.95 4.84
C PRO A 73 -11.04 -13.43 3.48
N MET A 74 -11.65 -12.97 2.40
CA MET A 74 -11.20 -13.29 1.03
C MET A 74 -10.13 -12.35 0.52
N GLY A 75 -9.79 -11.32 1.29
CA GLY A 75 -8.91 -10.24 0.85
C GLY A 75 -9.69 -9.09 0.20
N GLY A 76 -8.97 -8.18 -0.41
CA GLY A 76 -9.55 -7.04 -1.11
C GLY A 76 -8.55 -5.89 -1.22
N ILE A 77 -8.95 -4.82 -1.89
CA ILE A 77 -8.13 -3.62 -2.02
C ILE A 77 -7.91 -3.01 -0.64
N HIS A 78 -6.64 -2.86 -0.26
CA HIS A 78 -6.26 -2.32 1.05
C HIS A 78 -5.97 -0.82 0.96
N HIS A 79 -5.22 -0.39 -0.05
CA HIS A 79 -4.91 1.03 -0.23
C HIS A 79 -4.54 1.35 -1.68
N ILE A 80 -4.53 2.65 -1.96
CA ILE A 80 -4.08 3.21 -3.24
C ILE A 80 -2.93 4.17 -2.94
N CYS A 81 -1.86 4.09 -3.73
CA CYS A 81 -0.68 4.94 -3.56
C CYS A 81 -0.53 5.91 -4.71
N TYR A 82 -0.42 7.21 -4.38
CA TYR A 82 -0.08 8.27 -5.33
C TYR A 82 1.31 8.81 -5.06
N GLU A 83 2.01 9.20 -6.12
CA GLU A 83 3.29 9.88 -6.01
C GLU A 83 3.10 11.38 -5.79
N VAL A 84 4.00 11.96 -5.00
CA VAL A 84 4.06 13.42 -4.78
C VAL A 84 5.49 13.89 -4.98
N ASP A 85 5.66 15.12 -5.46
CA ASP A 85 6.99 15.69 -5.71
C ASP A 85 7.74 16.02 -4.42
N ASP A 86 7.01 16.47 -3.39
CA ASP A 86 7.58 16.85 -2.09
C ASP A 86 6.65 16.35 -0.99
N ILE A 87 7.04 15.24 -0.37
CA ILE A 87 6.18 14.58 0.63
C ILE A 87 6.03 15.40 1.91
N ILE A 88 7.04 16.18 2.28
CA ILE A 88 6.96 17.04 3.47
C ILE A 88 6.00 18.21 3.22
N ALA A 89 6.10 18.85 2.07
CA ALA A 89 5.19 19.92 1.69
C ALA A 89 3.76 19.39 1.56
N ALA A 90 3.57 18.21 0.98
CA ALA A 90 2.27 17.56 0.87
C ALA A 90 1.68 17.29 2.26
N ARG A 91 2.47 16.71 3.16
CA ARG A 91 2.05 16.47 4.54
C ARG A 91 1.60 17.75 5.23
N ASP A 92 2.42 18.78 5.18
CA ASP A 92 2.15 20.04 5.88
C ASP A 92 0.87 20.71 5.34
N TYR A 93 0.69 20.70 4.03
CA TYR A 93 -0.52 21.20 3.40
C TYR A 93 -1.76 20.42 3.87
N LEU A 94 -1.71 19.09 3.80
CA LEU A 94 -2.84 18.23 4.17
C LEU A 94 -3.21 18.41 5.65
N LYS A 95 -2.22 18.50 6.52
CA LYS A 95 -2.46 18.76 7.95
C LYS A 95 -3.11 20.13 8.16
N SER A 96 -2.70 21.15 7.42
CA SER A 96 -3.30 22.47 7.49
C SER A 96 -4.77 22.46 7.04
N GLU A 97 -5.14 21.53 6.18
CA GLU A 97 -6.54 21.35 5.72
C GLU A 97 -7.34 20.39 6.61
N GLY A 98 -6.78 19.94 7.73
CA GLY A 98 -7.46 19.09 8.69
C GLY A 98 -7.41 17.60 8.38
N VAL A 99 -6.60 17.16 7.42
CA VAL A 99 -6.45 15.75 7.09
C VAL A 99 -5.58 15.05 8.12
N GLN A 100 -6.02 13.91 8.63
CA GLN A 100 -5.25 13.10 9.57
C GLN A 100 -4.21 12.27 8.84
N VAL A 101 -2.91 12.55 9.09
CA VAL A 101 -1.80 11.70 8.69
C VAL A 101 -1.61 10.64 9.77
N LEU A 102 -1.58 9.37 9.38
CA LEU A 102 -1.47 8.26 10.32
C LEU A 102 -0.06 8.16 10.94
N GLY A 103 0.03 7.49 12.09
CA GLY A 103 1.28 7.36 12.82
C GLY A 103 1.67 8.67 13.50
N ASP A 104 2.98 8.94 13.56
CA ASP A 104 3.52 10.16 14.17
C ASP A 104 3.57 11.35 13.20
N GLY A 105 3.08 11.17 11.96
CA GLY A 105 3.09 12.20 10.93
C GLY A 105 4.44 12.37 10.22
N ASN A 106 5.43 11.56 10.55
CA ASN A 106 6.71 11.57 9.85
C ASN A 106 6.74 10.50 8.77
N PRO A 107 7.33 10.79 7.59
CA PRO A 107 7.47 9.78 6.55
C PRO A 107 8.31 8.59 7.03
N LYS A 108 7.93 7.40 6.58
CA LYS A 108 8.69 6.15 6.78
C LYS A 108 9.16 5.67 5.42
N ILE A 109 10.17 4.82 5.40
CA ILE A 109 10.66 4.22 4.15
C ILE A 109 9.76 3.05 3.80
N GLY A 110 9.16 3.10 2.61
CA GLY A 110 8.27 2.06 2.10
C GLY A 110 8.99 0.97 1.31
N ALA A 111 8.20 0.10 0.68
CA ALA A 111 8.71 -1.07 -0.04
C ALA A 111 9.64 -0.73 -1.22
N HIS A 112 9.52 0.47 -1.78
CA HIS A 112 10.37 0.92 -2.89
C HIS A 112 11.61 1.69 -2.42
N GLY A 113 11.87 1.74 -1.11
CA GLY A 113 13.00 2.47 -0.55
C GLY A 113 12.82 3.98 -0.52
N LYS A 114 11.60 4.47 -0.68
CA LYS A 114 11.26 5.90 -0.70
C LYS A 114 10.37 6.28 0.48
N PRO A 115 10.41 7.56 0.90
CA PRO A 115 9.53 8.03 1.98
C PRO A 115 8.06 7.91 1.61
N VAL A 116 7.25 7.43 2.55
CA VAL A 116 5.80 7.28 2.39
C VAL A 116 5.06 7.81 3.61
N LEU A 117 3.80 8.17 3.39
CA LEU A 117 2.83 8.56 4.43
C LEU A 117 1.50 7.91 4.11
N PHE A 118 0.69 7.69 5.15
CA PHE A 118 -0.69 7.22 5.00
C PHE A 118 -1.67 8.25 5.53
N LEU A 119 -2.77 8.44 4.80
CA LEU A 119 -3.85 9.35 5.17
C LEU A 119 -5.06 8.54 5.65
N HIS A 120 -5.68 8.98 6.75
CA HIS A 120 -6.80 8.26 7.33
C HIS A 120 -7.99 8.18 6.36
N PRO A 121 -8.62 7.01 6.21
CA PRO A 121 -9.77 6.82 5.30
C PRO A 121 -10.93 7.78 5.52
N LYS A 122 -11.15 8.25 6.77
CA LYS A 122 -12.25 9.18 7.07
C LYS A 122 -12.18 10.47 6.26
N ASP A 123 -10.96 10.88 5.88
CA ASP A 123 -10.72 12.12 5.13
C ASP A 123 -10.57 11.87 3.63
N MET A 124 -10.51 10.58 3.22
CA MET A 124 -10.22 10.16 1.84
C MET A 124 -11.32 9.24 1.28
N LEU A 125 -12.58 9.60 1.55
CA LEU A 125 -13.75 8.93 0.99
C LEU A 125 -13.83 7.43 1.34
N GLY A 126 -13.36 7.07 2.54
CA GLY A 126 -13.35 5.68 3.00
C GLY A 126 -12.20 4.84 2.48
N THR A 127 -11.25 5.44 1.78
CA THR A 127 -10.11 4.75 1.18
C THR A 127 -8.82 5.11 1.91
N LEU A 128 -8.05 4.12 2.32
CA LEU A 128 -6.70 4.35 2.83
C LEU A 128 -5.82 4.80 1.67
N ILE A 129 -5.22 5.97 1.80
CA ILE A 129 -4.35 6.55 0.78
C ILE A 129 -2.91 6.55 1.28
N GLU A 130 -2.02 6.04 0.47
CA GLU A 130 -0.58 6.18 0.64
C GLU A 130 -0.06 7.27 -0.28
N LEU A 131 0.86 8.09 0.22
CA LEU A 131 1.63 9.02 -0.59
C LEU A 131 3.09 8.58 -0.58
N GLU A 132 3.71 8.54 -1.74
CA GLU A 132 5.11 8.16 -1.89
C GLU A 132 5.88 9.28 -2.57
N GLN A 133 7.07 9.58 -2.04
CA GLN A 133 7.97 10.55 -2.67
C GLN A 133 8.36 10.07 -4.08
N ALA A 134 8.12 10.89 -5.08
CA ALA A 134 8.50 10.58 -6.45
C ALA A 134 10.02 10.43 -6.65
#